data_bcedab5a44e90e784bb3b74ddaeac732
#
_entry.id   bcedab5a44e90e784bb3b74ddaeac732
#
_cell.length_a   1.000
_cell.length_b   1.000
_cell.length_c   1.000
_cell.angle_alpha   90.00
_cell.angle_beta   90.00
_cell.angle_gamma   90.00
#
_symmetry.space_group_name_H-M   'P 1'
#
loop_
_entity.id
_entity.type
_entity.pdbx_description
1 polymer ?
#
loop_
_entity_poly.entity_id
_entity_poly.type
_entity_poly.pdbx_seq_one_letter_code
_entity_poly.pdbx_strand_id
1 'polypeptide(L)'
;MSQRFGGKYSPPPQDNIASDQDVPRADAPQLRADVKASKVGARANFMFIAPLPIAVFAFGKAPIAMAIALAGFGLLMIAAWLLREGLKAEEAYESRKVARRPAIPRKIMASVATGLGLGLAGFASDQGLVAPVIYAALGGVLHFVSFGPDPLKDKGMEGINTFQTNRVAEAVDKAEAHLQAMTDAILRAKDREVERKVEQFQQDARTMFRKVEEDPRDLTAARKYLSVYLMGARDATVKFADYYGRSRDPQARKDYLALLNDLSGQFRSKTDVMLLDDRSDLDVEIEVLRDRLAREGVTSGS
;
A
#
# COMPACT_ATOMS: atom_id res chain seq x y z
N MET A 1 -0.16 -46.47 43.42
CA MET A 1 -1.52 -45.90 43.59
C MET A 1 -1.34 -44.49 44.15
N SER A 2 -1.50 -43.46 43.36
CA SER A 2 -1.44 -42.06 43.81
C SER A 2 -2.86 -41.59 44.11
N GLN A 3 -3.11 -41.20 45.38
CA GLN A 3 -4.40 -40.64 45.81
C GLN A 3 -4.52 -39.22 45.24
N ARG A 4 -5.57 -38.96 44.44
CA ARG A 4 -5.93 -37.61 44.01
C ARG A 4 -6.63 -36.90 45.17
N PHE A 5 -6.09 -35.79 45.62
CA PHE A 5 -6.75 -34.89 46.56
C PHE A 5 -7.79 -34.08 45.84
N GLY A 6 -9.09 -34.35 46.13
CA GLY A 6 -10.23 -33.57 45.68
C GLY A 6 -10.53 -32.45 46.67
N GLY A 7 -10.17 -31.21 46.38
CA GLY A 7 -10.58 -30.04 47.14
C GLY A 7 -11.76 -29.30 46.45
N LYS A 8 -12.46 -28.42 47.21
CA LYS A 8 -13.66 -27.66 46.79
C LYS A 8 -13.49 -26.85 45.48
N TYR A 9 -12.26 -26.73 44.98
CA TYR A 9 -11.88 -26.00 43.76
C TYR A 9 -11.17 -26.87 42.72
N SER A 10 -11.27 -28.22 42.82
CA SER A 10 -10.75 -29.09 41.77
C SER A 10 -11.69 -29.09 40.58
N PRO A 11 -11.18 -28.96 39.34
CA PRO A 11 -12.03 -29.09 38.16
C PRO A 11 -12.68 -30.51 38.09
N PRO A 12 -13.89 -30.63 37.57
CA PRO A 12 -14.55 -31.91 37.43
C PRO A 12 -13.72 -32.90 36.59
N PRO A 13 -13.89 -34.23 36.79
CA PRO A 13 -13.19 -35.21 35.94
C PRO A 13 -13.55 -35.01 34.49
N GLN A 14 -12.57 -34.97 33.62
CA GLN A 14 -12.78 -35.03 32.17
C GLN A 14 -13.17 -36.48 31.82
N ASP A 15 -14.46 -36.77 31.79
CA ASP A 15 -14.98 -37.96 31.15
C ASP A 15 -14.92 -37.77 29.63
N ASN A 16 -14.14 -38.65 29.01
CA ASN A 16 -14.12 -39.02 27.62
C ASN A 16 -14.64 -37.97 26.63
N ILE A 17 -13.75 -37.20 26.11
CA ILE A 17 -13.95 -36.48 24.86
C ILE A 17 -14.16 -37.53 23.77
N ALA A 18 -15.43 -37.73 23.39
CA ALA A 18 -15.79 -38.45 22.18
C ALA A 18 -14.98 -37.84 21.01
N SER A 19 -14.48 -38.73 20.18
CA SER A 19 -13.73 -38.47 18.97
C SER A 19 -14.24 -37.22 18.23
N ASP A 20 -13.32 -36.31 17.98
CA ASP A 20 -13.42 -35.07 17.23
C ASP A 20 -13.74 -35.35 15.73
N GLN A 21 -14.99 -35.74 15.46
CA GLN A 21 -15.55 -35.85 14.12
C GLN A 21 -17.00 -35.40 14.21
N ASP A 22 -17.21 -34.12 13.95
CA ASP A 22 -18.48 -33.46 13.58
C ASP A 22 -18.71 -32.11 14.28
N VAL A 23 -17.65 -31.36 14.52
CA VAL A 23 -17.82 -29.90 14.63
C VAL A 23 -17.74 -29.36 13.20
N PRO A 24 -18.82 -28.80 12.62
CA PRO A 24 -18.69 -28.04 11.40
C PRO A 24 -17.64 -26.93 11.68
N ARG A 25 -16.48 -27.04 11.06
CA ARG A 25 -15.58 -25.91 10.96
C ARG A 25 -16.39 -24.81 10.31
N ALA A 26 -16.89 -23.89 11.12
CA ALA A 26 -17.33 -22.62 10.60
C ALA A 26 -16.18 -22.17 9.71
N ASP A 27 -16.44 -22.09 8.40
CA ASP A 27 -15.54 -21.53 7.43
C ASP A 27 -15.11 -20.18 7.99
N ALA A 28 -13.92 -20.15 8.58
CA ALA A 28 -13.27 -18.90 8.86
C ALA A 28 -13.30 -18.16 7.52
N PRO A 29 -13.89 -16.96 7.44
CA PRO A 29 -13.87 -16.21 6.21
C PRO A 29 -12.41 -16.17 5.82
N GLN A 30 -12.07 -16.90 4.77
CA GLN A 30 -10.77 -16.80 4.14
C GLN A 30 -10.73 -15.34 3.66
N LEU A 31 -10.18 -14.50 4.52
CA LEU A 31 -9.53 -13.27 4.10
C LEU A 31 -8.37 -13.72 3.22
N ARG A 32 -8.71 -14.26 2.04
CA ARG A 32 -7.88 -14.06 0.89
C ARG A 32 -7.86 -12.55 0.76
N ALA A 33 -6.84 -11.94 1.38
CA ALA A 33 -6.36 -10.67 0.88
C ALA A 33 -6.24 -10.93 -0.62
N ASP A 34 -7.20 -10.39 -1.37
CA ASP A 34 -7.04 -10.28 -2.81
C ASP A 34 -5.69 -9.61 -2.98
N VAL A 35 -4.67 -10.41 -3.24
CA VAL A 35 -3.41 -9.95 -3.78
C VAL A 35 -3.81 -9.47 -5.17
N LYS A 36 -4.38 -8.27 -5.23
CA LYS A 36 -4.60 -7.54 -6.46
C LYS A 36 -3.24 -7.53 -7.11
N ALA A 37 -3.11 -8.30 -8.19
CA ALA A 37 -1.88 -8.33 -8.96
C ALA A 37 -1.52 -6.87 -9.24
N SER A 38 -0.34 -6.45 -8.73
CA SER A 38 0.10 -5.06 -8.82
C SER A 38 -0.07 -4.57 -10.27
N LYS A 39 -0.71 -3.42 -10.45
CA LYS A 39 -0.87 -2.78 -11.78
C LYS A 39 0.48 -2.52 -12.46
N VAL A 40 1.57 -2.50 -11.68
CA VAL A 40 2.97 -2.42 -12.13
C VAL A 40 3.46 -3.71 -12.82
N GLY A 41 2.57 -4.63 -13.19
CA GLY A 41 2.90 -5.92 -13.78
C GLY A 41 3.63 -5.87 -15.14
N ALA A 42 3.57 -7.00 -15.85
CA ALA A 42 4.31 -7.25 -17.10
C ALA A 42 4.21 -6.12 -18.15
N ARG A 43 3.08 -5.39 -18.20
CA ARG A 43 2.88 -4.29 -19.15
C ARG A 43 3.86 -3.12 -18.93
N ALA A 44 4.10 -2.73 -17.68
CA ALA A 44 5.04 -1.65 -17.37
C ALA A 44 6.49 -2.08 -17.61
N ASN A 45 6.82 -3.35 -17.32
CA ASN A 45 8.16 -3.87 -17.56
C ASN A 45 8.44 -4.00 -19.06
N PHE A 46 7.44 -4.33 -19.88
CA PHE A 46 7.57 -4.40 -21.34
C PHE A 46 7.97 -3.05 -21.95
N MET A 47 7.55 -1.92 -21.36
CA MET A 47 7.96 -0.59 -21.83
C MET A 47 9.46 -0.31 -21.74
N PHE A 48 10.22 -1.06 -20.94
CA PHE A 48 11.68 -0.98 -20.91
C PHE A 48 12.34 -1.80 -22.03
N ILE A 49 11.66 -2.83 -22.50
CA ILE A 49 12.20 -3.75 -23.53
C ILE A 49 11.86 -3.24 -24.93
N ALA A 50 10.65 -2.70 -25.12
CA ALA A 50 10.14 -2.26 -26.42
C ALA A 50 11.05 -1.26 -27.16
N PRO A 51 11.74 -0.29 -26.50
CA PRO A 51 12.62 0.65 -27.16
C PRO A 51 14.01 0.09 -27.53
N LEU A 52 14.43 -1.08 -27.02
CA LEU A 52 15.76 -1.63 -27.27
C LEU A 52 16.15 -1.75 -28.75
N PRO A 53 15.25 -2.15 -29.68
CA PRO A 53 15.57 -2.18 -31.10
C PRO A 53 16.02 -0.82 -31.64
N ILE A 54 15.44 0.29 -31.15
CA ILE A 54 15.83 1.64 -31.58
C ILE A 54 17.30 1.91 -31.24
N ALA A 55 17.75 1.52 -30.04
CA ALA A 55 19.14 1.66 -29.64
C ALA A 55 20.08 0.79 -30.51
N VAL A 56 19.70 -0.48 -30.76
CA VAL A 56 20.49 -1.40 -31.56
C VAL A 56 20.66 -0.90 -32.99
N PHE A 57 19.58 -0.49 -33.64
CA PHE A 57 19.60 0.01 -35.01
C PHE A 57 20.16 1.43 -35.13
N ALA A 58 20.34 2.18 -34.04
CA ALA A 58 20.98 3.48 -34.06
C ALA A 58 22.44 3.42 -34.52
N PHE A 59 23.18 2.39 -34.13
CA PHE A 59 24.61 2.24 -34.45
C PHE A 59 24.90 2.04 -35.94
N GLY A 60 23.91 1.69 -36.77
CA GLY A 60 24.03 1.62 -38.22
C GLY A 60 23.76 2.89 -38.96
N LYS A 61 23.46 4.03 -38.26
CA LYS A 61 23.09 5.33 -38.85
C LYS A 61 24.24 6.27 -38.91
N ALA A 62 24.10 7.37 -39.73
CA ALA A 62 25.02 8.49 -39.73
C ALA A 62 25.13 9.17 -38.34
N PRO A 63 26.23 9.78 -37.95
CA PRO A 63 26.47 10.25 -36.57
C PRO A 63 25.37 11.12 -35.98
N ILE A 64 24.81 12.05 -36.77
CA ILE A 64 23.71 12.92 -36.31
C ILE A 64 22.43 12.12 -36.14
N ALA A 65 22.07 11.27 -37.09
CA ALA A 65 20.87 10.38 -36.99
C ALA A 65 21.01 9.39 -35.85
N MET A 66 22.20 8.86 -35.58
CA MET A 66 22.51 8.03 -34.44
C MET A 66 22.25 8.77 -33.11
N ALA A 67 22.77 9.98 -32.99
CA ALA A 67 22.56 10.79 -31.77
C ALA A 67 21.08 11.10 -31.53
N ILE A 68 20.31 11.40 -32.56
CA ILE A 68 18.86 11.64 -32.48
C ILE A 68 18.13 10.34 -32.09
N ALA A 69 18.46 9.20 -32.67
CA ALA A 69 17.85 7.93 -32.34
C ALA A 69 18.13 7.52 -30.88
N LEU A 70 19.38 7.71 -30.41
CA LEU A 70 19.75 7.45 -29.01
C LEU A 70 19.06 8.41 -28.03
N ALA A 71 18.89 9.69 -28.40
CA ALA A 71 18.11 10.64 -27.61
C ALA A 71 16.63 10.19 -27.52
N GLY A 72 16.03 9.75 -28.64
CA GLY A 72 14.69 9.16 -28.65
C GLY A 72 14.57 7.92 -27.76
N PHE A 73 15.55 7.02 -27.83
CA PHE A 73 15.65 5.86 -26.96
C PHE A 73 15.71 6.28 -25.47
N GLY A 74 16.59 7.21 -25.12
CA GLY A 74 16.72 7.71 -23.75
C GLY A 74 15.41 8.29 -23.22
N LEU A 75 14.69 9.05 -24.05
CA LEU A 75 13.40 9.62 -23.70
C LEU A 75 12.33 8.54 -23.48
N LEU A 76 12.34 7.46 -24.27
CA LEU A 76 11.46 6.31 -24.08
C LEU A 76 11.78 5.56 -22.78
N MET A 77 13.04 5.45 -22.39
CA MET A 77 13.44 4.87 -21.11
C MET A 77 12.96 5.72 -19.92
N ILE A 78 13.03 7.05 -20.04
CA ILE A 78 12.46 7.98 -19.05
C ILE A 78 10.95 7.83 -18.99
N ALA A 79 10.28 7.70 -20.13
CA ALA A 79 8.84 7.46 -20.21
C ALA A 79 8.43 6.16 -19.50
N ALA A 80 9.17 5.07 -19.73
CA ALA A 80 8.94 3.78 -19.05
C ALA A 80 9.11 3.89 -17.53
N TRP A 81 10.13 4.62 -17.07
CA TRP A 81 10.33 4.88 -15.64
C TRP A 81 9.20 5.72 -15.04
N LEU A 82 8.83 6.83 -15.70
CA LEU A 82 7.70 7.67 -15.27
C LEU A 82 6.39 6.89 -15.18
N LEU A 83 6.12 6.04 -16.18
CA LEU A 83 4.96 5.17 -16.19
C LEU A 83 4.94 4.22 -14.98
N ARG A 84 6.06 3.55 -14.72
CA ARG A 84 6.19 2.62 -13.60
C ARG A 84 5.92 3.33 -12.26
N GLU A 85 6.52 4.48 -12.06
CA GLU A 85 6.32 5.28 -10.84
C GLU A 85 4.90 5.89 -10.77
N GLY A 86 4.30 6.22 -11.90
CA GLY A 86 2.91 6.66 -12.00
C GLY A 86 1.91 5.57 -11.61
N LEU A 87 2.13 4.33 -12.08
CA LEU A 87 1.28 3.18 -11.73
C LEU A 87 1.38 2.82 -10.25
N LYS A 88 2.57 2.89 -9.64
CA LYS A 88 2.75 2.70 -8.19
C LYS A 88 2.00 3.77 -7.39
N ALA A 89 2.11 5.04 -7.82
CA ALA A 89 1.40 6.13 -7.17
C ALA A 89 -0.12 5.99 -7.28
N GLU A 90 -0.64 5.53 -8.43
CA GLU A 90 -2.05 5.22 -8.63
C GLU A 90 -2.52 4.06 -7.74
N GLU A 91 -1.74 2.99 -7.64
CA GLU A 91 -2.05 1.85 -6.77
C GLU A 91 -2.12 2.27 -5.30
N ALA A 92 -1.16 3.08 -4.83
CA ALA A 92 -1.17 3.65 -3.50
C ALA A 92 -2.37 4.58 -3.27
N TYR A 93 -2.75 5.39 -4.25
CA TYR A 93 -3.92 6.25 -4.19
C TYR A 93 -5.22 5.42 -4.16
N GLU A 94 -5.35 4.38 -4.98
CA GLU A 94 -6.55 3.55 -5.02
C GLU A 94 -6.75 2.69 -3.79
N SER A 95 -5.67 2.23 -3.16
CA SER A 95 -5.71 1.39 -1.96
C SER A 95 -6.22 2.11 -0.72
N ARG A 96 -6.24 3.46 -0.73
CA ARG A 96 -6.67 4.30 0.39
C ARG A 96 -8.12 4.78 0.22
N LYS A 97 -8.83 4.97 1.33
CA LYS A 97 -10.14 5.65 1.35
C LYS A 97 -9.99 7.16 1.22
N VAL A 98 -8.98 7.72 1.91
CA VAL A 98 -8.62 9.14 1.85
C VAL A 98 -7.21 9.26 1.28
N ALA A 99 -7.06 9.91 0.16
CA ALA A 99 -5.76 10.09 -0.49
C ALA A 99 -5.67 11.43 -1.23
N ARG A 100 -4.51 12.07 -1.13
CA ARG A 100 -4.19 13.22 -1.96
C ARG A 100 -3.80 12.77 -3.36
N ARG A 101 -4.18 13.58 -4.36
CA ARG A 101 -3.71 13.39 -5.72
C ARG A 101 -2.18 13.42 -5.77
N PRO A 102 -1.52 12.63 -6.63
CA PRO A 102 -0.09 12.74 -6.86
C PRO A 102 0.30 14.16 -7.27
N ALA A 103 1.38 14.69 -6.68
CA ALA A 103 1.83 16.06 -6.95
C ALA A 103 2.25 16.27 -8.42
N ILE A 104 2.72 15.21 -9.09
CA ILE A 104 3.17 15.21 -10.48
C ILE A 104 2.37 14.17 -11.27
N PRO A 105 1.75 14.56 -12.40
CA PRO A 105 1.00 13.65 -13.25
C PRO A 105 1.94 12.79 -14.10
N ARG A 106 2.54 11.77 -13.47
CA ARG A 106 3.63 10.96 -14.06
C ARG A 106 3.20 10.17 -15.28
N LYS A 107 1.96 9.66 -15.32
CA LYS A 107 1.43 8.89 -16.45
C LYS A 107 1.21 9.79 -17.67
N ILE A 108 0.67 11.00 -17.44
CA ILE A 108 0.51 12.00 -18.51
C ILE A 108 1.87 12.40 -19.05
N MET A 109 2.85 12.69 -18.18
CA MET A 109 4.21 12.99 -18.60
C MET A 109 4.86 11.83 -19.37
N ALA A 110 4.62 10.58 -18.94
CA ALA A 110 5.09 9.39 -19.65
C ALA A 110 4.49 9.31 -21.06
N SER A 111 3.21 9.65 -21.24
CA SER A 111 2.56 9.64 -22.56
C SER A 111 3.17 10.70 -23.49
N VAL A 112 3.43 11.89 -22.99
CA VAL A 112 4.11 12.96 -23.74
C VAL A 112 5.55 12.53 -24.10
N ALA A 113 6.30 12.01 -23.13
CA ALA A 113 7.67 11.55 -23.36
C ALA A 113 7.72 10.37 -24.36
N THR A 114 6.74 9.45 -24.32
CA THR A 114 6.61 8.37 -25.31
C THR A 114 6.37 8.92 -26.72
N GLY A 115 5.45 9.85 -26.87
CA GLY A 115 5.21 10.50 -28.15
C GLY A 115 6.46 11.19 -28.71
N LEU A 116 7.09 12.02 -27.89
CA LEU A 116 8.32 12.72 -28.30
C LEU A 116 9.47 11.75 -28.63
N GLY A 117 9.64 10.69 -27.83
CA GLY A 117 10.66 9.66 -28.06
C GLY A 117 10.48 8.93 -29.39
N LEU A 118 9.24 8.55 -29.73
CA LEU A 118 8.91 7.92 -31.00
C LEU A 118 9.05 8.92 -32.17
N GLY A 119 8.69 10.17 -31.97
CA GLY A 119 8.91 11.23 -32.97
C GLY A 119 10.39 11.41 -33.30
N LEU A 120 11.28 11.47 -32.28
CA LEU A 120 12.73 11.57 -32.49
C LEU A 120 13.29 10.32 -33.18
N ALA A 121 12.84 9.12 -32.78
CA ALA A 121 13.26 7.90 -33.44
C ALA A 121 12.84 7.83 -34.91
N GLY A 122 11.64 8.31 -35.23
CA GLY A 122 11.14 8.47 -36.60
C GLY A 122 11.92 9.51 -37.40
N PHE A 123 12.26 10.65 -36.79
CA PHE A 123 13.05 11.69 -37.43
C PHE A 123 14.47 11.23 -37.80
N ALA A 124 15.05 10.35 -36.99
CA ALA A 124 16.33 9.71 -37.27
C ALA A 124 16.31 8.73 -38.47
N SER A 125 15.14 8.53 -39.11
CA SER A 125 14.97 7.58 -40.24
C SER A 125 14.90 8.25 -41.61
N ASP A 126 15.16 9.55 -41.69
CA ASP A 126 15.27 10.34 -42.94
C ASP A 126 14.03 10.32 -43.84
N GLN A 127 12.83 10.13 -43.23
CA GLN A 127 11.55 10.03 -43.94
C GLN A 127 10.77 11.38 -43.98
N GLY A 128 11.47 12.50 -43.90
CA GLY A 128 10.83 13.80 -43.82
C GLY A 128 10.15 14.06 -42.46
N LEU A 129 9.33 15.12 -42.34
CA LEU A 129 8.73 15.53 -41.08
C LEU A 129 7.36 14.89 -40.80
N VAL A 130 6.66 14.39 -41.80
CA VAL A 130 5.28 13.93 -41.65
C VAL A 130 5.24 12.63 -40.83
N ALA A 131 6.07 11.65 -41.16
CA ALA A 131 6.09 10.38 -40.45
C ALA A 131 6.45 10.52 -38.97
N PRO A 132 7.51 11.27 -38.58
CA PRO A 132 7.83 11.55 -37.17
C PRO A 132 6.68 12.17 -36.38
N VAL A 133 5.96 13.12 -36.96
CA VAL A 133 4.80 13.76 -36.32
C VAL A 133 3.67 12.75 -36.08
N ILE A 134 3.39 11.92 -37.07
CA ILE A 134 2.39 10.85 -36.94
C ILE A 134 2.81 9.85 -35.82
N TYR A 135 4.08 9.44 -35.77
CA TYR A 135 4.58 8.52 -34.74
C TYR A 135 4.50 9.16 -33.36
N ALA A 136 4.83 10.45 -33.23
CA ALA A 136 4.70 11.19 -31.99
C ALA A 136 3.24 11.24 -31.50
N ALA A 137 2.31 11.63 -32.38
CA ALA A 137 0.91 11.76 -32.05
C ALA A 137 0.30 10.40 -31.69
N LEU A 138 0.46 9.39 -32.56
CA LEU A 138 -0.09 8.06 -32.33
C LEU A 138 0.53 7.41 -31.08
N GLY A 139 1.84 7.48 -30.89
CA GLY A 139 2.50 6.91 -29.74
C GLY A 139 2.05 7.52 -28.43
N GLY A 140 1.96 8.84 -28.37
CA GLY A 140 1.47 9.54 -27.17
C GLY A 140 0.01 9.23 -26.86
N VAL A 141 -0.86 9.27 -27.88
CA VAL A 141 -2.29 8.97 -27.71
C VAL A 141 -2.52 7.51 -27.31
N LEU A 142 -1.90 6.55 -28.01
CA LEU A 142 -2.05 5.14 -27.70
C LEU A 142 -1.52 4.80 -26.28
N HIS A 143 -0.40 5.42 -25.88
CA HIS A 143 0.11 5.27 -24.53
C HIS A 143 -0.88 5.81 -23.50
N PHE A 144 -1.40 7.03 -23.72
CA PHE A 144 -2.37 7.64 -22.82
C PHE A 144 -3.66 6.80 -22.70
N VAL A 145 -4.19 6.29 -23.81
CA VAL A 145 -5.39 5.43 -23.82
C VAL A 145 -5.11 4.09 -23.11
N SER A 146 -3.93 3.53 -23.29
CA SER A 146 -3.56 2.22 -22.72
C SER A 146 -3.38 2.24 -21.20
N PHE A 147 -2.84 3.34 -20.66
CA PHE A 147 -2.51 3.46 -19.23
C PHE A 147 -3.39 4.43 -18.46
N GLY A 148 -4.22 5.20 -19.14
CA GLY A 148 -5.15 6.17 -18.58
C GLY A 148 -4.46 7.42 -17.99
N PRO A 149 -5.25 8.41 -17.56
CA PRO A 149 -4.73 9.59 -16.86
C PRO A 149 -4.33 9.28 -15.43
N ASP A 150 -3.49 10.15 -14.85
CA ASP A 150 -3.26 10.17 -13.41
C ASP A 150 -4.53 10.59 -12.65
N PRO A 151 -4.70 10.19 -11.37
CA PRO A 151 -5.71 10.75 -10.49
C PRO A 151 -5.48 12.27 -10.31
N LEU A 152 -6.42 13.09 -10.80
CA LEU A 152 -6.30 14.55 -10.75
C LEU A 152 -7.07 15.20 -9.60
N LYS A 153 -7.88 14.41 -8.86
CA LYS A 153 -8.68 14.87 -7.72
C LYS A 153 -8.22 14.17 -6.44
N ASP A 154 -8.40 14.84 -5.32
CA ASP A 154 -8.22 14.21 -4.02
C ASP A 154 -9.40 13.28 -3.74
N LYS A 155 -9.16 12.13 -3.11
CA LYS A 155 -10.14 11.08 -2.84
C LYS A 155 -10.59 11.15 -1.39
N GLY A 156 -11.92 11.03 -1.13
CA GLY A 156 -12.47 10.99 0.22
C GLY A 156 -12.37 12.31 0.98
N MET A 157 -12.11 13.44 0.28
CA MET A 157 -12.03 14.76 0.87
C MET A 157 -13.29 15.61 0.64
N GLU A 158 -14.34 14.99 0.07
CA GLU A 158 -15.63 15.64 -0.18
C GLU A 158 -16.50 15.53 1.09
N GLY A 159 -16.50 16.57 1.94
CA GLY A 159 -17.32 16.55 3.15
C GLY A 159 -16.99 17.68 4.14
N ILE A 160 -17.77 17.77 5.20
CA ILE A 160 -17.95 18.91 6.12
C ILE A 160 -16.66 19.37 6.84
N ASN A 161 -15.56 18.58 6.78
CA ASN A 161 -14.34 18.91 7.54
C ASN A 161 -13.05 18.63 6.74
N THR A 162 -12.86 19.33 5.62
CA THR A 162 -11.67 19.23 4.75
C THR A 162 -10.34 19.40 5.51
N PHE A 163 -10.35 20.19 6.60
CA PHE A 163 -9.14 20.40 7.42
C PHE A 163 -8.74 19.14 8.19
N GLN A 164 -9.69 18.43 8.80
CA GLN A 164 -9.40 17.18 9.54
C GLN A 164 -8.97 16.08 8.58
N THR A 165 -9.66 15.92 7.45
CA THR A 165 -9.33 14.95 6.42
C THR A 165 -7.93 15.19 5.83
N ASN A 166 -7.54 16.44 5.62
CA ASN A 166 -6.19 16.80 5.20
C ASN A 166 -5.11 16.40 6.23
N ARG A 167 -5.40 16.59 7.52
CA ARG A 167 -4.47 16.17 8.59
C ARG A 167 -4.30 14.66 8.66
N VAL A 168 -5.39 13.91 8.47
CA VAL A 168 -5.35 12.44 8.38
C VAL A 168 -4.49 12.02 7.18
N ALA A 169 -4.78 12.53 5.99
CA ALA A 169 -4.02 12.21 4.78
C ALA A 169 -2.51 12.46 4.97
N GLU A 170 -2.13 13.61 5.54
CA GLU A 170 -0.73 13.94 5.80
C GLU A 170 -0.08 12.99 6.83
N ALA A 171 -0.82 12.64 7.89
CA ALA A 171 -0.32 11.72 8.91
C ALA A 171 -0.10 10.31 8.35
N VAL A 172 -1.04 9.82 7.54
CA VAL A 172 -0.95 8.51 6.87
C VAL A 172 0.15 8.51 5.81
N ASP A 173 0.32 9.58 5.03
CA ASP A 173 1.43 9.70 4.08
C ASP A 173 2.80 9.56 4.75
N LYS A 174 3.00 10.25 5.88
CA LYS A 174 4.24 10.13 6.67
C LYS A 174 4.43 8.73 7.25
N ALA A 175 3.35 8.13 7.73
CA ALA A 175 3.36 6.77 8.27
C ALA A 175 3.73 5.74 7.19
N GLU A 176 3.15 5.82 5.99
CA GLU A 176 3.51 4.95 4.86
C GLU A 176 4.98 5.12 4.43
N ALA A 177 5.52 6.33 4.48
CA ALA A 177 6.94 6.56 4.21
C ALA A 177 7.85 5.80 5.19
N HIS A 178 7.44 5.68 6.47
CA HIS A 178 8.18 4.87 7.43
C HIS A 178 8.09 3.38 7.10
N LEU A 179 6.90 2.87 6.72
CA LEU A 179 6.74 1.48 6.31
C LEU A 179 7.57 1.15 5.05
N GLN A 180 7.57 2.04 4.06
CA GLN A 180 8.40 1.86 2.87
C GLN A 180 9.89 1.78 3.21
N ALA A 181 10.38 2.68 4.06
CA ALA A 181 11.77 2.65 4.51
C ALA A 181 12.13 1.37 5.27
N MET A 182 11.18 0.75 6.01
CA MET A 182 11.37 -0.57 6.62
C MET A 182 11.52 -1.67 5.56
N THR A 183 10.66 -1.65 4.51
CA THR A 183 10.75 -2.59 3.39
C THR A 183 12.12 -2.52 2.72
N ASP A 184 12.57 -1.30 2.40
CA ASP A 184 13.86 -1.10 1.72
C ASP A 184 15.05 -1.52 2.61
N ALA A 185 14.94 -1.29 3.92
CA ALA A 185 15.99 -1.64 4.87
C ALA A 185 16.11 -3.15 5.06
N ILE A 186 14.98 -3.86 5.25
CA ILE A 186 15.00 -5.27 5.65
C ILE A 186 15.57 -6.20 4.58
N LEU A 187 15.51 -5.81 3.31
CA LEU A 187 16.13 -6.56 2.21
C LEU A 187 17.64 -6.79 2.42
N ARG A 188 18.33 -5.87 3.12
CA ARG A 188 19.75 -6.01 3.44
C ARG A 188 20.03 -7.13 4.44
N ALA A 189 19.04 -7.48 5.27
CA ALA A 189 19.16 -8.60 6.22
C ALA A 189 19.21 -9.97 5.51
N LYS A 190 18.66 -10.11 4.30
CA LYS A 190 18.62 -11.36 3.52
C LYS A 190 18.08 -12.54 4.34
N ASP A 191 16.98 -12.31 5.08
CA ASP A 191 16.30 -13.31 5.92
C ASP A 191 14.80 -13.26 5.63
N ARG A 192 14.30 -14.25 4.89
CA ARG A 192 12.92 -14.33 4.42
C ARG A 192 11.88 -14.42 5.54
N GLU A 193 12.25 -14.98 6.68
CA GLU A 193 11.33 -15.07 7.82
C GLU A 193 11.15 -13.69 8.47
N VAL A 194 12.25 -12.95 8.62
CA VAL A 194 12.22 -11.59 9.15
C VAL A 194 11.49 -10.67 8.17
N GLU A 195 11.72 -10.78 6.87
CA GLU A 195 10.99 -10.04 5.83
C GLU A 195 9.47 -10.25 5.97
N ARG A 196 9.00 -11.50 6.06
CA ARG A 196 7.57 -11.81 6.26
C ARG A 196 7.00 -11.22 7.55
N LYS A 197 7.80 -11.18 8.63
CA LYS A 197 7.36 -10.57 9.89
C LYS A 197 7.24 -9.04 9.79
N VAL A 198 8.12 -8.39 9.06
CA VAL A 198 7.99 -6.96 8.72
C VAL A 198 6.73 -6.72 7.89
N GLU A 199 6.48 -7.53 6.87
CA GLU A 199 5.26 -7.44 6.05
C GLU A 199 3.99 -7.61 6.89
N GLN A 200 3.98 -8.58 7.82
CA GLN A 200 2.86 -8.79 8.75
C GLN A 200 2.61 -7.55 9.61
N PHE A 201 3.66 -7.00 10.22
CA PHE A 201 3.56 -5.76 11.01
C PHE A 201 3.02 -4.59 10.16
N GLN A 202 3.49 -4.45 8.93
CA GLN A 202 3.01 -3.42 8.01
C GLN A 202 1.51 -3.58 7.68
N GLN A 203 1.02 -4.81 7.56
CA GLN A 203 -0.41 -5.06 7.36
C GLN A 203 -1.24 -4.61 8.57
N ASP A 204 -0.77 -4.90 9.79
CA ASP A 204 -1.40 -4.46 11.02
C ASP A 204 -1.43 -2.91 11.11
N ALA A 205 -0.31 -2.26 10.79
CA ALA A 205 -0.23 -0.80 10.74
C ALA A 205 -1.20 -0.19 9.71
N ARG A 206 -1.27 -0.76 8.50
CA ARG A 206 -2.21 -0.30 7.46
C ARG A 206 -3.68 -0.52 7.83
N THR A 207 -3.97 -1.52 8.66
CA THR A 207 -5.34 -1.70 9.19
C THR A 207 -5.72 -0.53 10.09
N MET A 208 -4.81 -0.07 10.95
CA MET A 208 -5.01 1.15 11.75
C MET A 208 -5.14 2.40 10.85
N PHE A 209 -4.35 2.53 9.79
CA PHE A 209 -4.45 3.67 8.87
C PHE A 209 -5.83 3.75 8.25
N ARG A 210 -6.37 2.63 7.74
CA ARG A 210 -7.73 2.58 7.19
C ARG A 210 -8.78 3.01 8.19
N LYS A 211 -8.63 2.61 9.46
CA LYS A 211 -9.55 3.01 10.52
C LYS A 211 -9.54 4.53 10.74
N VAL A 212 -8.36 5.13 10.84
CA VAL A 212 -8.21 6.59 10.98
C VAL A 212 -8.69 7.36 9.74
N GLU A 213 -8.57 6.77 8.54
CA GLU A 213 -9.14 7.34 7.33
C GLU A 213 -10.68 7.25 7.28
N GLU A 214 -11.27 6.25 7.93
CA GLU A 214 -12.73 6.09 8.08
C GLU A 214 -13.31 7.11 9.06
N ASP A 215 -12.68 7.29 10.21
CA ASP A 215 -13.04 8.31 11.19
C ASP A 215 -11.85 9.23 11.53
N PRO A 216 -11.83 10.46 10.98
CA PRO A 216 -10.79 11.44 11.27
C PRO A 216 -10.63 11.82 12.74
N ARG A 217 -11.63 11.56 13.60
CA ARG A 217 -11.56 11.81 15.06
C ARG A 217 -10.55 10.89 15.72
N ASP A 218 -10.39 9.67 15.19
CA ASP A 218 -9.44 8.67 15.67
C ASP A 218 -7.97 9.06 15.49
N LEU A 219 -7.68 10.07 14.66
CA LEU A 219 -6.32 10.55 14.46
C LEU A 219 -5.64 10.94 15.77
N THR A 220 -6.39 11.54 16.71
CA THR A 220 -5.82 11.95 17.99
C THR A 220 -5.37 10.75 18.81
N ALA A 221 -6.17 9.69 18.85
CA ALA A 221 -5.87 8.46 19.56
C ALA A 221 -4.75 7.64 18.89
N ALA A 222 -4.69 7.66 17.54
CA ALA A 222 -3.68 6.94 16.75
C ALA A 222 -2.37 7.72 16.57
N ARG A 223 -2.31 9.02 16.84
CA ARG A 223 -1.20 9.90 16.49
C ARG A 223 0.17 9.39 16.95
N LYS A 224 0.25 8.87 18.18
CA LYS A 224 1.49 8.34 18.72
C LYS A 224 1.98 7.10 17.97
N TYR A 225 1.03 6.28 17.50
CA TYR A 225 1.32 5.09 16.71
C TYR A 225 1.81 5.44 15.30
N LEU A 226 1.12 6.36 14.60
CA LEU A 226 1.48 6.79 13.26
C LEU A 226 2.79 7.60 13.19
N SER A 227 3.23 8.17 14.30
CA SER A 227 4.46 8.97 14.33
C SER A 227 5.58 8.27 15.11
N VAL A 228 5.48 8.23 16.43
CA VAL A 228 6.58 7.82 17.31
C VAL A 228 6.91 6.33 17.16
N TYR A 229 5.90 5.46 17.22
CA TYR A 229 6.15 4.02 17.17
C TYR A 229 6.58 3.55 15.78
N LEU A 230 6.01 4.09 14.71
CA LEU A 230 6.47 3.76 13.35
C LEU A 230 7.87 4.30 13.05
N MET A 231 8.19 5.50 13.52
CA MET A 231 9.55 6.03 13.40
C MET A 231 10.54 5.12 14.16
N GLY A 232 10.21 4.72 15.38
CA GLY A 232 11.02 3.80 16.17
C GLY A 232 11.17 2.43 15.50
N ALA A 233 10.08 1.88 14.95
CA ALA A 233 10.10 0.62 14.22
C ALA A 233 11.00 0.69 12.97
N ARG A 234 10.90 1.78 12.20
CA ARG A 234 11.78 2.04 11.05
C ARG A 234 13.25 2.08 11.48
N ASP A 235 13.57 2.85 12.50
CA ASP A 235 14.95 3.03 12.98
C ASP A 235 15.54 1.71 13.52
N ALA A 236 14.73 0.94 14.26
CA ALA A 236 15.09 -0.41 14.70
C ALA A 236 15.34 -1.35 13.52
N THR A 237 14.47 -1.32 12.49
CA THR A 237 14.63 -2.12 11.27
C THR A 237 15.92 -1.80 10.53
N VAL A 238 16.23 -0.52 10.35
CA VAL A 238 17.47 -0.07 9.69
C VAL A 238 18.69 -0.58 10.45
N LYS A 239 18.74 -0.33 11.78
CA LYS A 239 19.86 -0.77 12.63
C LYS A 239 20.00 -2.29 12.64
N PHE A 240 18.89 -3.01 12.75
CA PHE A 240 18.90 -4.47 12.70
C PHE A 240 19.43 -4.98 11.36
N ALA A 241 18.91 -4.48 10.25
CA ALA A 241 19.33 -4.92 8.92
C ALA A 241 20.83 -4.69 8.67
N ASP A 242 21.36 -3.53 9.11
CA ASP A 242 22.76 -3.18 8.96
C ASP A 242 23.67 -4.04 9.86
N TYR A 243 23.24 -4.35 11.08
CA TYR A 243 24.00 -5.20 12.01
C TYR A 243 23.91 -6.67 11.62
N TYR A 244 22.69 -7.19 11.47
CA TYR A 244 22.44 -8.60 11.18
C TYR A 244 22.95 -9.03 9.81
N GLY A 245 22.89 -8.13 8.82
CA GLY A 245 23.44 -8.40 7.49
C GLY A 245 24.93 -8.76 7.51
N ARG A 246 25.69 -8.28 8.52
CA ARG A 246 27.12 -8.53 8.69
C ARG A 246 27.43 -9.59 9.74
N SER A 247 26.73 -9.57 10.88
CA SER A 247 27.06 -10.43 12.03
C SER A 247 26.35 -11.79 12.02
N ARG A 248 25.16 -11.88 11.42
CA ARG A 248 24.26 -13.04 11.49
C ARG A 248 23.97 -13.49 12.93
N ASP A 249 23.96 -12.55 13.87
CA ASP A 249 23.76 -12.81 15.29
C ASP A 249 22.35 -13.34 15.58
N PRO A 250 22.19 -14.58 16.08
CA PRO A 250 20.88 -15.16 16.36
C PRO A 250 20.14 -14.43 17.49
N GLN A 251 20.86 -13.82 18.44
CA GLN A 251 20.23 -13.10 19.54
C GLN A 251 19.60 -11.80 19.03
N ALA A 252 20.33 -11.02 18.22
CA ALA A 252 19.78 -9.81 17.60
C ALA A 252 18.54 -10.11 16.74
N ARG A 253 18.55 -11.26 16.05
CA ARG A 253 17.39 -11.74 15.28
C ARG A 253 16.18 -12.01 16.19
N LYS A 254 16.38 -12.74 17.27
CA LYS A 254 15.33 -13.07 18.24
C LYS A 254 14.73 -11.81 18.87
N ASP A 255 15.58 -10.88 19.29
CA ASP A 255 15.15 -9.63 19.92
C ASP A 255 14.35 -8.74 18.97
N TYR A 256 14.78 -8.66 17.70
CA TYR A 256 14.06 -7.91 16.69
C TYR A 256 12.70 -8.53 16.34
N LEU A 257 12.61 -9.86 16.22
CA LEU A 257 11.34 -10.55 16.01
C LEU A 257 10.37 -10.37 17.20
N ALA A 258 10.88 -10.39 18.43
CA ALA A 258 10.09 -10.09 19.62
C ALA A 258 9.55 -8.66 19.57
N LEU A 259 10.38 -7.67 19.25
CA LEU A 259 9.96 -6.28 19.08
C LEU A 259 8.84 -6.13 18.04
N LEU A 260 8.97 -6.77 16.88
CA LEU A 260 7.93 -6.73 15.84
C LEU A 260 6.62 -7.35 16.32
N ASN A 261 6.67 -8.48 17.03
CA ASN A 261 5.47 -9.11 17.59
C ASN A 261 4.78 -8.20 18.62
N ASP A 262 5.55 -7.57 19.51
CA ASP A 262 5.02 -6.63 20.51
C ASP A 262 4.38 -5.42 19.85
N LEU A 263 5.03 -4.84 18.85
CA LEU A 263 4.48 -3.72 18.08
C LEU A 263 3.19 -4.14 17.34
N SER A 264 3.18 -5.28 16.66
CA SER A 264 1.97 -5.82 16.00
C SER A 264 0.81 -5.98 16.99
N GLY A 265 1.09 -6.55 18.16
CA GLY A 265 0.11 -6.70 19.24
C GLY A 265 -0.46 -5.36 19.71
N GLN A 266 0.39 -4.35 19.90
CA GLN A 266 -0.04 -3.01 20.32
C GLN A 266 -0.87 -2.31 19.24
N PHE A 267 -0.48 -2.41 17.97
CA PHE A 267 -1.23 -1.82 16.86
C PHE A 267 -2.62 -2.44 16.73
N ARG A 268 -2.72 -3.78 16.78
CA ARG A 268 -4.01 -4.49 16.75
C ARG A 268 -4.90 -4.09 17.93
N SER A 269 -4.37 -4.19 19.16
CA SER A 269 -5.12 -3.85 20.37
C SER A 269 -5.65 -2.40 20.32
N LYS A 270 -4.84 -1.45 19.83
CA LYS A 270 -5.29 -0.06 19.70
C LYS A 270 -6.36 0.09 18.63
N THR A 271 -6.24 -0.62 17.52
CA THR A 271 -7.25 -0.64 16.45
C THR A 271 -8.57 -1.21 16.96
N ASP A 272 -8.52 -2.30 17.74
CA ASP A 272 -9.70 -2.92 18.35
C ASP A 272 -10.42 -1.97 19.33
N VAL A 273 -9.67 -1.22 20.14
CA VAL A 273 -10.24 -0.20 21.04
C VAL A 273 -10.97 0.89 20.24
N MET A 274 -10.38 1.37 19.14
CA MET A 274 -11.04 2.38 18.30
C MET A 274 -12.33 1.85 17.66
N LEU A 275 -12.37 0.56 17.30
CA LEU A 275 -13.59 -0.10 16.79
C LEU A 275 -14.67 -0.24 17.88
N LEU A 276 -14.28 -0.46 19.14
CA LEU A 276 -15.23 -0.54 20.25
C LEU A 276 -15.80 0.84 20.61
N ASP A 277 -14.98 1.89 20.54
CA ASP A 277 -15.43 3.28 20.76
C ASP A 277 -16.51 3.66 19.73
N ASP A 278 -16.34 3.33 18.45
CA ASP A 278 -17.36 3.56 17.40
C ASP A 278 -18.67 2.83 17.68
N ARG A 279 -18.59 1.58 18.17
CA ARG A 279 -19.79 0.83 18.52
C ARG A 279 -20.54 1.47 19.68
N SER A 280 -19.81 1.95 20.69
CA SER A 280 -20.41 2.64 21.83
C SER A 280 -21.09 3.94 21.40
N ASP A 281 -20.45 4.72 20.50
CA ASP A 281 -21.05 5.94 19.94
C ASP A 281 -22.34 5.62 19.18
N LEU A 282 -22.35 4.56 18.36
CA LEU A 282 -23.53 4.12 17.62
C LEU A 282 -24.68 3.71 18.57
N ASP A 283 -24.39 2.96 19.64
CA ASP A 283 -25.40 2.54 20.61
C ASP A 283 -26.04 3.76 21.29
N VAL A 284 -25.26 4.78 21.65
CA VAL A 284 -25.76 6.05 22.21
C VAL A 284 -26.62 6.81 21.20
N GLU A 285 -26.20 6.91 19.92
CA GLU A 285 -26.99 7.59 18.89
C GLU A 285 -28.33 6.88 18.63
N ILE A 286 -28.33 5.55 18.63
CA ILE A 286 -29.56 4.75 18.49
C ILE A 286 -30.52 5.01 19.67
N GLU A 287 -29.99 5.05 20.89
CA GLU A 287 -30.80 5.30 22.09
C GLU A 287 -31.40 6.71 22.05
N VAL A 288 -30.61 7.73 21.74
CA VAL A 288 -31.08 9.12 21.60
C VAL A 288 -32.13 9.26 20.51
N LEU A 289 -31.95 8.56 19.37
CA LEU A 289 -32.94 8.60 18.29
C LEU A 289 -34.25 7.93 18.70
N ARG A 290 -34.18 6.78 19.39
CA ARG A 290 -35.37 6.08 19.93
C ARG A 290 -36.13 6.99 20.92
N ASP A 291 -35.43 7.66 21.79
CA ASP A 291 -36.03 8.61 22.74
C ASP A 291 -36.73 9.77 22.03
N ARG A 292 -36.14 10.30 20.98
CA ARG A 292 -36.76 11.37 20.17
C ARG A 292 -38.03 10.87 19.48
N LEU A 293 -37.96 9.69 18.81
CA LEU A 293 -39.12 9.09 18.14
C LEU A 293 -40.26 8.77 19.11
N ALA A 294 -39.94 8.32 20.32
CA ALA A 294 -40.94 8.10 21.37
C ALA A 294 -41.61 9.41 21.84
N ARG A 295 -40.87 10.53 21.93
CA ARG A 295 -41.43 11.87 22.28
C ARG A 295 -42.27 12.47 21.16
N GLU A 296 -41.95 12.18 19.90
CA GLU A 296 -42.72 12.64 18.73
C GLU A 296 -43.93 11.76 18.42
N GLY A 297 -44.24 10.74 19.23
CA GLY A 297 -45.43 9.89 19.11
C GLY A 297 -45.38 8.90 17.93
N VAL A 298 -44.22 8.69 17.29
CA VAL A 298 -44.03 7.66 16.29
C VAL A 298 -43.79 6.34 17.01
N THR A 299 -44.85 5.73 17.55
CA THR A 299 -44.78 4.34 17.99
C THR A 299 -44.73 3.48 16.74
N SER A 300 -43.62 2.76 16.54
CA SER A 300 -43.55 1.68 15.57
C SER A 300 -44.59 0.67 15.96
N GLY A 301 -45.71 0.62 15.21
CA GLY A 301 -46.73 -0.40 15.34
C GLY A 301 -46.11 -1.78 15.16
N SER A 302 -46.35 -2.62 16.10
CA SER A 302 -46.03 -4.05 16.17
C SER A 302 -46.46 -4.84 14.96
#